data_414d6ec85867a7b26a491578abe2c3a7
#
_entry.id   414d6ec85867a7b26a491578abe2c3a7
#
_cell.length_a   1.000
_cell.length_b   1.000
_cell.length_c   1.000
_cell.angle_alpha   90.00
_cell.angle_beta   90.00
_cell.angle_gamma   90.00
#
_symmetry.space_group_name_H-M   'P 1'
#
loop_
_entity.id
_entity.type
_entity.pdbx_description
1 polymer ?
#
loop_
_entity_poly.entity_id
_entity_poly.type
_entity_poly.pdbx_seq_one_letter_code
_entity_poly.pdbx_strand_id
1 'polypeptide(L)'
;MRVMIVGGGFIGGHLAGRLRAEGCEVKIAGRLGHDVACDLTRDDDAIWARRLQGYDALVNCVGVLAAGADYDGLHARGAMALFDGAAQAGVDRVIQISALGAEDGTTAYHCSKRAADEHLKTLGLAWAIVRPSLVVGRGGDSTTLFSALAVLPVLPDIGGGPVAPIAIDDLVEAVWRLLQRTLPMAVVVDAVGPEKMRVVDLIRILRRWQGLGAARSLPMPRWILRSVARLGIGPMTLESLTMLEAGNSAAVELFVATLGFAPQPVAQALARYPATQSDTLAARLLPLAPALRSLLAAVWLAGGLVPLLLTPMTQNIQLLARLGLAGNGAVGTVSAGSLADIAIGLALLLHWRWAALAGVVLMSVYSLILFAIAPELLADPFGALVKNLAVLGLSLAVHAMEKPNA
;
A
#
# COMPACT_ATOMS: atom_id res chain seq x y z
N MET A 1 -23.03 19.16 -12.79
CA MET A 1 -22.72 19.06 -11.35
C MET A 1 -21.22 19.20 -11.17
N ARG A 2 -20.79 20.07 -10.24
CA ARG A 2 -19.39 20.27 -9.87
C ARG A 2 -19.09 19.47 -8.61
N VAL A 3 -18.16 18.53 -8.68
CA VAL A 3 -17.87 17.60 -7.58
C VAL A 3 -16.42 17.75 -7.15
N MET A 4 -16.19 17.94 -5.85
CA MET A 4 -14.87 17.81 -5.23
C MET A 4 -14.72 16.41 -4.66
N ILE A 5 -13.66 15.70 -5.07
CA ILE A 5 -13.26 14.42 -4.47
C ILE A 5 -12.01 14.65 -3.64
N VAL A 6 -12.06 14.36 -2.35
CA VAL A 6 -10.90 14.42 -1.47
C VAL A 6 -10.33 13.02 -1.29
N GLY A 7 -9.06 12.83 -1.66
CA GLY A 7 -8.41 11.52 -1.70
C GLY A 7 -8.43 10.88 -3.10
N GLY A 8 -7.42 11.17 -3.92
CA GLY A 8 -7.27 10.66 -5.30
C GLY A 8 -6.66 9.25 -5.40
N GLY A 9 -6.76 8.44 -4.34
CA GLY A 9 -6.30 7.04 -4.34
C GLY A 9 -7.18 6.11 -5.19
N PHE A 10 -7.18 4.82 -4.84
CA PHE A 10 -7.89 3.78 -5.59
C PHE A 10 -9.38 4.09 -5.82
N ILE A 11 -10.15 4.36 -4.75
CA ILE A 11 -11.59 4.63 -4.86
C ILE A 11 -11.83 5.97 -5.54
N GLY A 12 -11.15 7.04 -5.10
CA GLY A 12 -11.35 8.39 -5.63
C GLY A 12 -10.97 8.51 -7.10
N GLY A 13 -9.92 7.82 -7.54
CA GLY A 13 -9.50 7.80 -8.95
C GLY A 13 -10.55 7.14 -9.86
N HIS A 14 -11.08 5.97 -9.47
CA HIS A 14 -12.13 5.29 -10.23
C HIS A 14 -13.43 6.13 -10.24
N LEU A 15 -13.80 6.72 -9.10
CA LEU A 15 -14.95 7.59 -9.01
C LEU A 15 -14.82 8.82 -9.91
N ALA A 16 -13.67 9.48 -9.90
CA ALA A 16 -13.41 10.62 -10.77
C ALA A 16 -13.54 10.27 -12.25
N GLY A 17 -13.04 9.11 -12.66
CA GLY A 17 -13.20 8.59 -14.02
C GLY A 17 -14.68 8.42 -14.39
N ARG A 18 -15.47 7.80 -13.53
CA ARG A 18 -16.91 7.59 -13.74
C ARG A 18 -17.64 8.91 -13.82
N LEU A 19 -17.45 9.83 -12.86
CA LEU A 19 -18.17 11.09 -12.81
C LEU A 19 -17.86 12.00 -14.03
N ARG A 20 -16.60 11.99 -14.49
CA ARG A 20 -16.22 12.71 -15.72
C ARG A 20 -16.89 12.12 -16.96
N ALA A 21 -17.02 10.80 -17.04
CA ALA A 21 -17.74 10.12 -18.13
C ALA A 21 -19.24 10.47 -18.14
N GLU A 22 -19.82 10.76 -16.99
CA GLU A 22 -21.22 11.23 -16.84
C GLU A 22 -21.37 12.76 -17.02
N GLY A 23 -20.33 13.46 -17.46
CA GLY A 23 -20.36 14.90 -17.75
C GLY A 23 -20.26 15.80 -16.51
N CYS A 24 -19.82 15.30 -15.36
CA CYS A 24 -19.56 16.13 -14.19
C CYS A 24 -18.22 16.85 -14.30
N GLU A 25 -18.16 18.09 -13.81
CA GLU A 25 -16.90 18.79 -13.57
C GLU A 25 -16.29 18.28 -12.26
N VAL A 26 -15.18 17.55 -12.35
CA VAL A 26 -14.57 16.89 -11.20
C VAL A 26 -13.18 17.43 -10.94
N LYS A 27 -12.94 17.87 -9.71
CA LYS A 27 -11.62 18.17 -9.17
C LYS A 27 -11.27 17.18 -8.07
N ILE A 28 -9.99 16.75 -8.08
CA ILE A 28 -9.45 15.86 -7.03
C ILE A 28 -8.55 16.70 -6.13
N ALA A 29 -8.80 16.63 -4.82
CA ALA A 29 -7.93 17.21 -3.81
C ALA A 29 -7.06 16.13 -3.16
N GLY A 30 -5.77 16.41 -3.01
CA GLY A 30 -4.81 15.48 -2.41
C GLY A 30 -3.44 16.14 -2.20
N ARG A 31 -2.48 15.41 -1.62
CA ARG A 31 -1.18 15.97 -1.24
C ARG A 31 -0.34 16.41 -2.43
N LEU A 32 -0.11 15.55 -3.40
CA LEU A 32 0.76 15.81 -4.56
C LEU A 32 0.12 15.27 -5.84
N GLY A 33 0.31 15.99 -6.96
CA GLY A 33 -0.10 15.49 -8.28
C GLY A 33 -1.62 15.52 -8.54
N HIS A 34 -2.40 16.24 -7.71
CA HIS A 34 -3.85 16.40 -7.84
C HIS A 34 -4.23 17.83 -8.24
N ASP A 35 -5.49 18.02 -8.67
CA ASP A 35 -6.01 19.33 -9.13
C ASP A 35 -5.94 20.40 -8.03
N VAL A 36 -6.15 19.99 -6.77
CA VAL A 36 -6.12 20.87 -5.59
C VAL A 36 -5.17 20.28 -4.56
N ALA A 37 -4.10 20.99 -4.24
CA ALA A 37 -3.20 20.59 -3.17
C ALA A 37 -3.86 20.77 -1.81
N CYS A 38 -3.85 19.72 -0.96
CA CYS A 38 -4.40 19.75 0.39
C CYS A 38 -3.65 18.81 1.34
N ASP A 39 -3.71 19.16 2.62
CA ASP A 39 -3.26 18.31 3.72
C ASP A 39 -4.33 18.27 4.81
N LEU A 40 -5.08 17.16 4.89
CA LEU A 40 -6.17 17.01 5.87
C LEU A 40 -5.72 17.13 7.32
N THR A 41 -4.43 16.92 7.61
CA THR A 41 -3.93 17.06 8.98
C THR A 41 -3.67 18.50 9.38
N ARG A 42 -3.68 19.45 8.43
CA ARG A 42 -3.31 20.86 8.62
C ARG A 42 -4.36 21.84 8.16
N ASP A 43 -5.11 21.48 7.12
CA ASP A 43 -6.13 22.34 6.54
C ASP A 43 -7.37 22.43 7.47
N ASP A 44 -7.73 23.63 7.89
CA ASP A 44 -8.88 23.91 8.72
C ASP A 44 -10.18 24.08 7.90
N ASP A 45 -11.28 24.25 8.61
CA ASP A 45 -12.62 24.46 8.03
C ASP A 45 -12.70 25.73 7.17
N ALA A 46 -12.01 26.82 7.56
CA ALA A 46 -11.99 28.06 6.77
C ALA A 46 -11.24 27.90 5.45
N ILE A 47 -10.16 27.10 5.43
CA ILE A 47 -9.44 26.74 4.19
C ILE A 47 -10.36 25.91 3.30
N TRP A 48 -11.04 24.91 3.84
CA TRP A 48 -11.98 24.07 3.11
C TRP A 48 -13.18 24.84 2.60
N ALA A 49 -13.76 25.76 3.38
CA ALA A 49 -14.85 26.59 2.96
C ALA A 49 -14.52 27.40 1.71
N ARG A 50 -13.31 27.98 1.64
CA ARG A 50 -12.86 28.71 0.45
C ARG A 50 -12.67 27.80 -0.77
N ARG A 51 -12.09 26.59 -0.57
CA ARG A 51 -11.85 25.64 -1.66
C ARG A 51 -13.12 25.03 -2.23
N LEU A 52 -14.16 24.91 -1.41
CA LEU A 52 -15.41 24.27 -1.76
C LEU A 52 -16.48 25.24 -2.32
N GLN A 53 -16.18 26.55 -2.41
CA GLN A 53 -17.11 27.51 -3.00
C GLN A 53 -17.51 27.13 -4.42
N GLY A 54 -18.82 27.08 -4.66
CA GLY A 54 -19.42 26.77 -5.95
C GLY A 54 -19.32 25.30 -6.36
N TYR A 55 -19.05 24.38 -5.44
CA TYR A 55 -19.22 22.94 -5.65
C TYR A 55 -20.62 22.50 -5.19
N ASP A 56 -21.24 21.64 -5.99
CA ASP A 56 -22.55 21.07 -5.69
C ASP A 56 -22.43 19.87 -4.73
N ALA A 57 -21.32 19.15 -4.78
CA ALA A 57 -21.11 17.96 -3.99
C ALA A 57 -19.64 17.76 -3.56
N LEU A 58 -19.47 17.16 -2.39
CA LEU A 58 -18.20 16.71 -1.83
C LEU A 58 -18.23 15.19 -1.65
N VAL A 59 -17.17 14.50 -2.08
CA VAL A 59 -16.96 13.06 -1.77
C VAL A 59 -15.63 12.90 -1.07
N ASN A 60 -15.65 12.48 0.20
CA ASN A 60 -14.45 12.14 0.94
C ASN A 60 -14.10 10.66 0.74
N CYS A 61 -13.03 10.40 -0.02
CA CYS A 61 -12.48 9.07 -0.30
C CYS A 61 -11.21 8.77 0.49
N VAL A 62 -10.85 9.60 1.48
CA VAL A 62 -9.61 9.40 2.26
C VAL A 62 -9.76 8.19 3.17
N GLY A 63 -8.89 7.21 2.96
CA GLY A 63 -8.85 5.99 3.74
C GLY A 63 -7.45 5.38 3.67
N VAL A 64 -6.62 5.62 4.68
CA VAL A 64 -5.28 5.06 4.81
C VAL A 64 -5.33 3.97 5.87
N LEU A 65 -4.93 2.76 5.50
CA LEU A 65 -4.75 1.65 6.44
C LEU A 65 -3.28 1.20 6.36
N ALA A 66 -2.44 1.81 7.18
CA ALA A 66 -1.00 1.57 7.20
C ALA A 66 -0.45 1.65 8.62
N ALA A 67 0.63 0.92 8.90
CA ALA A 67 1.31 1.01 10.18
C ALA A 67 1.82 2.43 10.44
N GLY A 68 1.55 2.96 11.64
CA GLY A 68 1.99 4.30 12.04
C GLY A 68 1.23 5.46 11.39
N ALA A 69 0.12 5.21 10.68
CA ALA A 69 -0.70 6.28 10.14
C ALA A 69 -1.38 7.09 11.28
N ASP A 70 -1.43 8.40 11.11
CA ASP A 70 -2.20 9.29 11.97
C ASP A 70 -3.69 9.18 11.63
N TYR A 71 -4.35 8.14 12.15
CA TYR A 71 -5.77 7.90 11.89
C TYR A 71 -6.64 9.03 12.44
N ASP A 72 -6.33 9.55 13.61
CA ASP A 72 -7.10 10.64 14.23
C ASP A 72 -6.99 11.92 13.39
N GLY A 73 -5.77 12.32 13.04
CA GLY A 73 -5.53 13.49 12.21
C GLY A 73 -6.18 13.41 10.83
N LEU A 74 -6.06 12.25 10.15
CA LEU A 74 -6.55 12.09 8.78
C LEU A 74 -8.06 11.79 8.70
N HIS A 75 -8.54 10.82 9.48
CA HIS A 75 -9.89 10.27 9.31
C HIS A 75 -10.91 10.92 10.25
N ALA A 76 -10.49 11.45 11.41
CA ALA A 76 -11.39 12.14 12.32
C ALA A 76 -11.26 13.66 12.17
N ARG A 77 -10.25 14.30 12.75
CA ARG A 77 -10.14 15.77 12.78
C ARG A 77 -10.11 16.41 11.39
N GLY A 78 -9.33 15.85 10.46
CA GLY A 78 -9.27 16.38 9.09
C GLY A 78 -10.56 16.20 8.32
N ALA A 79 -11.27 15.08 8.52
CA ALA A 79 -12.57 14.88 7.90
C ALA A 79 -13.67 15.80 8.52
N MET A 80 -13.63 16.01 9.85
CA MET A 80 -14.54 16.96 10.51
C MET A 80 -14.35 18.38 9.97
N ALA A 81 -13.09 18.87 9.91
CA ALA A 81 -12.79 20.19 9.35
C ALA A 81 -13.25 20.32 7.88
N LEU A 82 -13.09 19.24 7.10
CA LEU A 82 -13.59 19.19 5.72
C LEU A 82 -15.12 19.32 5.64
N PHE A 83 -15.86 18.64 6.52
CA PHE A 83 -17.31 18.68 6.54
C PHE A 83 -17.85 20.02 7.06
N ASP A 84 -17.22 20.60 8.07
CA ASP A 84 -17.54 21.93 8.56
C ASP A 84 -17.32 23.00 7.48
N GLY A 85 -16.19 22.89 6.74
CA GLY A 85 -15.92 23.74 5.59
C GLY A 85 -16.94 23.56 4.46
N ALA A 86 -17.43 22.33 4.22
CA ALA A 86 -18.48 22.08 3.24
C ALA A 86 -19.82 22.74 3.65
N ALA A 87 -20.17 22.67 4.94
CA ALA A 87 -21.34 23.35 5.47
C ALA A 87 -21.26 24.88 5.32
N GLN A 88 -20.09 25.45 5.65
CA GLN A 88 -19.84 26.90 5.49
C GLN A 88 -19.85 27.33 4.01
N ALA A 89 -19.38 26.50 3.10
CA ALA A 89 -19.37 26.77 1.66
C ALA A 89 -20.76 26.63 1.00
N GLY A 90 -21.74 26.07 1.70
CA GLY A 90 -23.07 25.81 1.17
C GLY A 90 -23.09 24.66 0.15
N VAL A 91 -22.25 23.64 0.33
CA VAL A 91 -22.28 22.44 -0.51
C VAL A 91 -23.58 21.68 -0.31
N ASP A 92 -24.29 21.34 -1.39
CA ASP A 92 -25.62 20.70 -1.30
C ASP A 92 -25.59 19.33 -0.65
N ARG A 93 -24.51 18.54 -0.90
CA ARG A 93 -24.41 17.15 -0.42
C ARG A 93 -22.99 16.70 -0.14
N VAL A 94 -22.84 15.86 0.88
CA VAL A 94 -21.55 15.24 1.27
C VAL A 94 -21.69 13.73 1.28
N ILE A 95 -20.78 13.04 0.59
CA ILE A 95 -20.66 11.58 0.65
C ILE A 95 -19.35 11.23 1.34
N GLN A 96 -19.46 10.47 2.44
CA GLN A 96 -18.32 9.95 3.20
C GLN A 96 -18.10 8.48 2.85
N ILE A 97 -16.91 8.13 2.35
CA ILE A 97 -16.48 6.73 2.27
C ILE A 97 -15.88 6.35 3.62
N SER A 98 -16.68 5.65 4.40
CA SER A 98 -16.34 5.13 5.72
C SER A 98 -15.77 3.69 5.61
N ALA A 99 -16.07 2.81 6.54
CA ALA A 99 -15.68 1.40 6.52
C ALA A 99 -16.77 0.55 7.17
N LEU A 100 -17.02 -0.64 6.62
CA LEU A 100 -17.90 -1.61 7.25
C LEU A 100 -17.33 -2.02 8.61
N GLY A 101 -18.16 -2.04 9.65
CA GLY A 101 -17.76 -2.28 11.03
C GLY A 101 -17.25 -1.04 11.78
N ALA A 102 -17.24 0.16 11.17
CA ALA A 102 -16.86 1.38 11.89
C ALA A 102 -17.79 1.68 13.08
N GLU A 103 -19.06 1.26 13.02
CA GLU A 103 -20.07 1.51 14.05
C GLU A 103 -19.69 0.89 15.41
N ASP A 104 -19.26 -0.37 15.41
CA ASP A 104 -18.97 -1.15 16.63
C ASP A 104 -17.48 -1.49 16.78
N GLY A 105 -16.67 -1.24 15.77
CA GLY A 105 -15.26 -1.61 15.75
C GLY A 105 -14.44 -0.86 16.79
N THR A 106 -13.44 -1.54 17.34
CA THR A 106 -12.58 -1.04 18.43
C THR A 106 -11.18 -0.66 17.97
N THR A 107 -10.82 -0.93 16.70
CA THR A 107 -9.51 -0.51 16.16
C THR A 107 -9.42 1.01 16.02
N ALA A 108 -8.23 1.58 16.09
CA ALA A 108 -8.03 3.02 15.92
C ALA A 108 -8.58 3.50 14.56
N TYR A 109 -8.43 2.69 13.52
CA TYR A 109 -9.01 2.94 12.20
C TYR A 109 -10.55 3.05 12.26
N HIS A 110 -11.24 2.07 12.87
CA HIS A 110 -12.70 2.11 12.97
C HIS A 110 -13.19 3.28 13.83
N CYS A 111 -12.52 3.53 14.98
CA CYS A 111 -12.88 4.65 15.85
C CYS A 111 -12.74 6.00 15.15
N SER A 112 -11.68 6.19 14.34
CA SER A 112 -11.48 7.45 13.60
C SER A 112 -12.53 7.65 12.51
N LYS A 113 -12.91 6.58 11.78
CA LYS A 113 -13.99 6.63 10.79
C LYS A 113 -15.34 6.92 11.42
N ARG A 114 -15.67 6.26 12.54
CA ARG A 114 -16.90 6.50 13.30
C ARG A 114 -16.98 7.94 13.78
N ALA A 115 -15.89 8.51 14.31
CA ALA A 115 -15.89 9.89 14.79
C ALA A 115 -16.26 10.88 13.68
N ALA A 116 -15.73 10.70 12.47
CA ALA A 116 -16.10 11.51 11.31
C ALA A 116 -17.55 11.28 10.86
N ASP A 117 -18.01 10.02 10.87
CA ASP A 117 -19.38 9.65 10.49
C ASP A 117 -20.39 10.31 11.45
N GLU A 118 -20.16 10.24 12.75
CA GLU A 118 -21.04 10.85 13.75
C GLU A 118 -21.03 12.38 13.66
N HIS A 119 -19.87 13.00 13.43
CA HIS A 119 -19.81 14.46 13.22
C HIS A 119 -20.62 14.88 12.00
N LEU A 120 -20.47 14.19 10.87
CA LEU A 120 -21.22 14.49 9.64
C LEU A 120 -22.73 14.46 9.86
N LYS A 121 -23.22 13.51 10.67
CA LYS A 121 -24.66 13.38 10.99
C LYS A 121 -25.21 14.57 11.78
N THR A 122 -24.36 15.32 12.51
CA THR A 122 -24.78 16.49 13.28
C THR A 122 -24.92 17.76 12.44
N LEU A 123 -24.37 17.76 11.22
CA LEU A 123 -24.40 18.91 10.34
C LEU A 123 -25.72 18.97 9.57
N GLY A 124 -26.22 20.18 9.31
CA GLY A 124 -27.43 20.44 8.53
C GLY A 124 -27.31 20.19 7.02
N LEU A 125 -26.39 19.31 6.61
CA LEU A 125 -26.14 18.94 5.22
C LEU A 125 -26.98 17.75 4.79
N ALA A 126 -27.23 17.61 3.49
CA ALA A 126 -27.60 16.30 2.95
C ALA A 126 -26.37 15.42 2.87
N TRP A 127 -26.42 14.24 3.50
CA TRP A 127 -25.27 13.36 3.59
C TRP A 127 -25.58 11.89 3.29
N ALA A 128 -24.57 11.19 2.79
CA ALA A 128 -24.55 9.75 2.73
C ALA A 128 -23.23 9.20 3.29
N ILE A 129 -23.31 8.17 4.11
CA ILE A 129 -22.18 7.44 4.64
C ILE A 129 -22.17 6.07 3.96
N VAL A 130 -21.17 5.80 3.14
CA VAL A 130 -20.98 4.53 2.47
C VAL A 130 -19.91 3.75 3.22
N ARG A 131 -20.26 2.56 3.72
CA ARG A 131 -19.39 1.68 4.49
C ARG A 131 -19.01 0.47 3.64
N PRO A 132 -17.94 0.52 2.85
CA PRO A 132 -17.55 -0.62 2.03
C PRO A 132 -16.96 -1.75 2.86
N SER A 133 -17.24 -2.98 2.44
CA SER A 133 -16.48 -4.18 2.76
C SER A 133 -15.13 -4.13 2.00
N LEU A 134 -14.45 -5.27 1.85
CA LEU A 134 -13.25 -5.36 1.03
C LEU A 134 -13.55 -4.94 -0.41
N VAL A 135 -12.96 -3.84 -0.86
CA VAL A 135 -13.14 -3.37 -2.24
C VAL A 135 -12.15 -4.07 -3.15
N VAL A 136 -12.65 -4.75 -4.17
CA VAL A 136 -11.86 -5.53 -5.12
C VAL A 136 -11.83 -4.85 -6.49
N GLY A 137 -10.64 -4.66 -7.00
CA GLY A 137 -10.41 -4.05 -8.31
C GLY A 137 -8.91 -3.82 -8.57
N ARG A 138 -8.55 -3.60 -9.84
CA ARG A 138 -7.16 -3.35 -10.22
C ARG A 138 -6.66 -2.05 -9.59
N GLY A 139 -5.50 -2.11 -8.92
CA GLY A 139 -4.89 -0.97 -8.23
C GLY A 139 -5.29 -0.81 -6.75
N GLY A 140 -6.20 -1.65 -6.24
CA GLY A 140 -6.53 -1.67 -4.81
C GLY A 140 -5.48 -2.39 -3.97
N ASP A 141 -5.11 -1.84 -2.81
CA ASP A 141 -4.09 -2.43 -1.94
C ASP A 141 -4.48 -3.84 -1.46
N SER A 142 -5.75 -4.05 -1.06
CA SER A 142 -6.26 -5.37 -0.66
C SER A 142 -6.21 -6.36 -1.82
N THR A 143 -6.60 -5.93 -3.03
CA THR A 143 -6.53 -6.77 -4.23
C THR A 143 -5.09 -7.14 -4.55
N THR A 144 -4.16 -6.21 -4.44
CA THR A 144 -2.73 -6.42 -4.67
C THR A 144 -2.16 -7.41 -3.66
N LEU A 145 -2.48 -7.25 -2.37
CA LEU A 145 -2.05 -8.18 -1.32
C LEU A 145 -2.57 -9.60 -1.55
N PHE A 146 -3.88 -9.74 -1.76
CA PHE A 146 -4.48 -11.07 -1.97
C PHE A 146 -4.05 -11.70 -3.30
N SER A 147 -3.78 -10.89 -4.32
CA SER A 147 -3.17 -11.34 -5.58
C SER A 147 -1.76 -11.88 -5.38
N ALA A 148 -0.97 -11.26 -4.51
CA ALA A 148 0.36 -11.75 -4.14
C ALA A 148 0.31 -13.06 -3.34
N LEU A 149 -0.69 -13.25 -2.49
CA LEU A 149 -0.92 -14.53 -1.82
C LEU A 149 -1.44 -15.60 -2.81
N ALA A 150 -2.18 -15.19 -3.82
CA ALA A 150 -2.75 -16.08 -4.83
C ALA A 150 -1.69 -16.72 -5.76
N VAL A 151 -0.52 -16.12 -5.95
CA VAL A 151 0.56 -16.69 -6.80
C VAL A 151 1.38 -17.76 -6.07
N LEU A 152 1.26 -17.90 -4.77
CA LEU A 152 1.99 -18.88 -3.99
C LEU A 152 1.60 -20.32 -4.39
N PRO A 153 2.54 -21.28 -4.36
CA PRO A 153 2.26 -22.68 -4.69
C PRO A 153 1.27 -23.33 -3.71
N VAL A 154 1.24 -22.84 -2.47
CA VAL A 154 0.30 -23.22 -1.42
C VAL A 154 -0.35 -21.95 -0.89
N LEU A 155 -1.69 -21.89 -0.90
CA LEU A 155 -2.43 -20.71 -0.47
C LEU A 155 -2.47 -20.66 1.07
N PRO A 156 -2.12 -19.53 1.67
CA PRO A 156 -2.31 -19.36 3.10
C PRO A 156 -3.80 -19.19 3.42
N ASP A 157 -4.33 -20.07 4.26
CA ASP A 157 -5.65 -19.85 4.86
C ASP A 157 -5.44 -19.05 6.15
N ILE A 158 -5.65 -17.76 6.06
CA ILE A 158 -5.44 -16.83 7.18
C ILE A 158 -6.58 -16.85 8.19
N GLY A 159 -7.62 -17.64 7.94
CA GLY A 159 -8.79 -17.70 8.82
C GLY A 159 -9.58 -16.39 8.79
N GLY A 160 -10.18 -16.07 9.94
CA GLY A 160 -10.98 -14.86 10.14
C GLY A 160 -12.48 -15.09 9.93
N GLY A 161 -13.25 -14.02 10.15
CA GLY A 161 -14.68 -13.99 9.89
C GLY A 161 -15.01 -13.94 8.40
N PRO A 162 -16.29 -14.11 8.04
CA PRO A 162 -16.72 -14.03 6.65
C PRO A 162 -16.55 -12.59 6.12
N VAL A 163 -16.20 -12.48 4.84
CA VAL A 163 -16.13 -11.23 4.10
C VAL A 163 -17.16 -11.22 2.98
N ALA A 164 -17.69 -10.05 2.64
CA ALA A 164 -18.59 -9.85 1.50
C ALA A 164 -18.01 -8.82 0.55
N PRO A 165 -16.94 -9.18 -0.21
CA PRO A 165 -16.18 -8.21 -1.00
C PRO A 165 -17.04 -7.61 -2.12
N ILE A 166 -16.92 -6.29 -2.31
CA ILE A 166 -17.60 -5.54 -3.37
C ILE A 166 -16.63 -5.16 -4.49
N ALA A 167 -17.08 -5.22 -5.73
CA ALA A 167 -16.30 -4.73 -6.87
C ALA A 167 -16.21 -3.19 -6.84
N ILE A 168 -15.06 -2.64 -7.28
CA ILE A 168 -14.88 -1.20 -7.34
C ILE A 168 -15.93 -0.51 -8.23
N ASP A 169 -16.31 -1.14 -9.33
CA ASP A 169 -17.32 -0.59 -10.25
C ASP A 169 -18.69 -0.45 -9.57
N ASP A 170 -19.08 -1.45 -8.75
CA ASP A 170 -20.34 -1.42 -8.01
C ASP A 170 -20.32 -0.37 -6.88
N LEU A 171 -19.17 -0.20 -6.21
CA LEU A 171 -19.00 0.87 -5.21
C LEU A 171 -19.10 2.26 -5.87
N VAL A 172 -18.46 2.43 -7.01
CA VAL A 172 -18.51 3.69 -7.78
C VAL A 172 -19.93 3.97 -8.28
N GLU A 173 -20.65 2.94 -8.77
CA GLU A 173 -22.06 3.06 -9.15
C GLU A 173 -22.94 3.43 -7.96
N ALA A 174 -22.68 2.87 -6.78
CA ALA A 174 -23.38 3.22 -5.56
C ALA A 174 -23.22 4.71 -5.21
N VAL A 175 -22.01 5.23 -5.26
CA VAL A 175 -21.72 6.65 -5.01
C VAL A 175 -22.37 7.53 -6.07
N TRP A 176 -22.31 7.14 -7.35
CA TRP A 176 -22.97 7.86 -8.44
C TRP A 176 -24.48 7.97 -8.20
N ARG A 177 -25.16 6.88 -7.85
CA ARG A 177 -26.60 6.89 -7.54
C ARG A 177 -26.95 7.77 -6.34
N LEU A 178 -26.12 7.78 -5.31
CA LEU A 178 -26.29 8.67 -4.16
C LEU A 178 -26.15 10.15 -4.57
N LEU A 179 -25.23 10.47 -5.48
CA LEU A 179 -25.07 11.81 -6.03
C LEU A 179 -26.29 12.27 -6.86
N GLN A 180 -27.09 11.35 -7.42
CA GLN A 180 -28.29 11.63 -8.19
C GLN A 180 -29.58 11.68 -7.35
N ARG A 181 -29.54 11.33 -6.06
CA ARG A 181 -30.73 11.33 -5.20
C ARG A 181 -31.28 12.76 -5.00
N THR A 182 -32.60 12.83 -4.90
CA THR A 182 -33.28 14.08 -4.48
C THR A 182 -32.93 14.42 -3.03
N LEU A 183 -32.83 15.70 -2.75
CA LEU A 183 -32.61 16.20 -1.39
C LEU A 183 -33.97 16.40 -0.65
N PRO A 184 -34.00 16.32 0.69
CA PRO A 184 -32.88 16.03 1.58
C PRO A 184 -32.47 14.57 1.57
N MET A 185 -31.20 14.27 1.95
CA MET A 185 -30.65 12.92 2.03
C MET A 185 -29.89 12.74 3.35
N ALA A 186 -30.22 11.68 4.10
CA ALA A 186 -29.52 11.26 5.30
C ALA A 186 -29.53 9.73 5.34
N VAL A 187 -28.49 9.09 4.82
CA VAL A 187 -28.49 7.63 4.63
C VAL A 187 -27.14 7.00 4.92
N VAL A 188 -27.16 5.85 5.59
CA VAL A 188 -25.99 4.95 5.74
C VAL A 188 -26.20 3.75 4.85
N VAL A 189 -25.18 3.37 4.08
CA VAL A 189 -25.22 2.26 3.15
C VAL A 189 -24.01 1.34 3.40
N ASP A 190 -24.27 0.11 3.81
CA ASP A 190 -23.24 -0.91 3.86
C ASP A 190 -23.00 -1.46 2.45
N ALA A 191 -21.87 -1.05 1.86
CA ALA A 191 -21.53 -1.41 0.50
C ALA A 191 -20.82 -2.77 0.47
N VAL A 192 -21.61 -3.82 0.32
CA VAL A 192 -21.18 -5.23 0.33
C VAL A 192 -21.52 -5.90 -0.99
N GLY A 193 -20.71 -6.90 -1.35
CA GLY A 193 -21.03 -7.80 -2.46
C GLY A 193 -22.09 -8.83 -2.11
N PRO A 194 -22.62 -9.55 -3.13
CA PRO A 194 -23.74 -10.51 -2.94
C PRO A 194 -23.30 -11.82 -2.27
N GLU A 195 -22.00 -12.11 -2.25
CA GLU A 195 -21.49 -13.39 -1.78
C GLU A 195 -20.67 -13.22 -0.49
N LYS A 196 -21.12 -13.90 0.59
CA LYS A 196 -20.31 -14.06 1.79
C LYS A 196 -19.35 -15.23 1.60
N MET A 197 -18.06 -15.00 1.83
CA MET A 197 -17.02 -16.00 1.61
C MET A 197 -15.90 -15.89 2.65
N ARG A 198 -15.06 -16.94 2.73
CA ARG A 198 -13.82 -16.86 3.50
C ARG A 198 -12.76 -16.12 2.68
N VAL A 199 -11.78 -15.49 3.33
CA VAL A 199 -10.69 -14.79 2.64
C VAL A 199 -9.92 -15.73 1.69
N VAL A 200 -9.72 -16.99 2.06
CA VAL A 200 -9.06 -17.97 1.18
C VAL A 200 -9.84 -18.23 -0.12
N ASP A 201 -11.16 -18.11 -0.10
CA ASP A 201 -11.98 -18.27 -1.30
C ASP A 201 -11.85 -17.05 -2.23
N LEU A 202 -11.73 -15.84 -1.66
CA LEU A 202 -11.35 -14.64 -2.43
C LEU A 202 -9.96 -14.80 -3.07
N ILE A 203 -8.98 -15.32 -2.32
CA ILE A 203 -7.62 -15.60 -2.86
C ILE A 203 -7.72 -16.61 -4.02
N ARG A 204 -8.58 -17.64 -3.93
CA ARG A 204 -8.82 -18.60 -5.03
C ARG A 204 -9.45 -17.93 -6.26
N ILE A 205 -10.37 -16.98 -6.07
CA ILE A 205 -10.96 -16.19 -7.17
C ILE A 205 -9.87 -15.39 -7.88
N LEU A 206 -9.03 -14.67 -7.13
CA LEU A 206 -7.92 -13.87 -7.68
C LEU A 206 -6.88 -14.76 -8.37
N ARG A 207 -6.62 -15.97 -7.85
CA ARG A 207 -5.73 -16.95 -8.51
C ARG A 207 -6.25 -17.35 -9.87
N ARG A 208 -7.55 -17.68 -9.98
CA ARG A 208 -8.19 -17.99 -11.26
C ARG A 208 -8.18 -16.81 -12.21
N TRP A 209 -8.43 -15.61 -11.70
CA TRP A 209 -8.36 -14.37 -12.48
C TRP A 209 -6.98 -14.16 -13.10
N GLN A 210 -5.90 -14.51 -12.39
CA GLN A 210 -4.52 -14.46 -12.90
C GLN A 210 -4.17 -15.63 -13.85
N GLY A 211 -5.12 -16.48 -14.20
CA GLY A 211 -4.87 -17.64 -15.08
C GLY A 211 -4.07 -18.77 -14.42
N LEU A 212 -3.95 -18.79 -13.10
CA LEU A 212 -3.21 -19.80 -12.37
C LEU A 212 -4.09 -21.01 -12.04
N GLY A 213 -3.52 -22.22 -12.14
CA GLY A 213 -4.20 -23.46 -11.79
C GLY A 213 -4.58 -23.58 -10.32
N ALA A 214 -5.40 -24.57 -9.98
CA ALA A 214 -5.79 -24.84 -8.60
C ALA A 214 -4.59 -25.08 -7.69
N ALA A 215 -4.67 -24.62 -6.44
CA ALA A 215 -3.66 -24.84 -5.42
C ALA A 215 -4.30 -25.29 -4.10
N ARG A 216 -3.55 -26.10 -3.34
CA ARG A 216 -3.96 -26.48 -1.98
C ARG A 216 -3.87 -25.27 -1.06
N SER A 217 -4.74 -25.20 -0.06
CA SER A 217 -4.64 -24.23 1.01
C SER A 217 -4.23 -24.90 2.31
N LEU A 218 -3.39 -24.21 3.08
CA LEU A 218 -2.99 -24.64 4.41
C LEU A 218 -3.34 -23.57 5.44
N PRO A 219 -3.89 -23.97 6.61
CA PRO A 219 -4.14 -23.05 7.70
C PRO A 219 -2.83 -22.37 8.13
N MET A 220 -2.83 -21.06 8.22
CA MET A 220 -1.69 -20.28 8.68
C MET A 220 -1.74 -20.16 10.21
N PRO A 221 -0.71 -20.60 10.94
CA PRO A 221 -0.64 -20.41 12.38
C PRO A 221 -0.74 -18.94 12.79
N ARG A 222 -1.58 -18.62 13.78
CA ARG A 222 -1.82 -17.23 14.22
C ARG A 222 -0.54 -16.48 14.64
N TRP A 223 0.44 -17.18 15.20
CA TRP A 223 1.70 -16.56 15.59
C TRP A 223 2.49 -16.04 14.37
N ILE A 224 2.45 -16.75 13.23
CA ILE A 224 3.07 -16.30 11.98
C ILE A 224 2.34 -15.05 11.48
N LEU A 225 1.01 -15.08 11.41
CA LEU A 225 0.21 -13.93 10.97
C LEU A 225 0.49 -12.68 11.81
N ARG A 226 0.52 -12.83 13.14
CA ARG A 226 0.85 -11.73 14.04
C ARG A 226 2.27 -11.23 13.89
N SER A 227 3.24 -12.11 13.63
CA SER A 227 4.63 -11.72 13.40
C SER A 227 4.76 -10.90 12.10
N VAL A 228 4.14 -11.36 11.02
CA VAL A 228 4.11 -10.62 9.74
C VAL A 228 3.38 -9.28 9.90
N ALA A 229 2.24 -9.26 10.60
CA ALA A 229 1.47 -8.04 10.86
C ALA A 229 2.25 -7.01 11.70
N ARG A 230 3.12 -7.45 12.64
CA ARG A 230 4.01 -6.56 13.41
C ARG A 230 5.09 -5.92 12.54
N LEU A 231 5.51 -6.57 11.46
CA LEU A 231 6.46 -5.98 10.51
C LEU A 231 5.82 -4.87 9.66
N GLY A 232 4.49 -4.75 9.65
CA GLY A 232 3.78 -3.66 8.95
C GLY A 232 4.01 -3.65 7.44
N ILE A 233 4.12 -4.81 6.81
CA ILE A 233 4.38 -4.93 5.37
C ILE A 233 3.12 -4.59 4.58
N GLY A 234 3.08 -3.40 4.00
CA GLY A 234 1.94 -2.91 3.23
C GLY A 234 0.67 -2.79 4.08
N PRO A 235 -0.49 -3.27 3.60
CA PRO A 235 -1.75 -3.20 4.34
C PRO A 235 -1.88 -4.26 5.44
N MET A 236 -0.90 -5.17 5.59
CA MET A 236 -0.91 -6.20 6.63
C MET A 236 -0.39 -5.63 7.95
N THR A 237 -1.31 -5.13 8.77
CA THR A 237 -1.06 -4.59 10.10
C THR A 237 -1.80 -5.40 11.16
N LEU A 238 -1.47 -5.20 12.45
CA LEU A 238 -2.23 -5.83 13.54
C LEU A 238 -3.70 -5.39 13.52
N GLU A 239 -3.98 -4.16 13.13
CA GLU A 239 -5.35 -3.66 12.99
C GLU A 239 -6.10 -4.36 11.85
N SER A 240 -5.49 -4.47 10.66
CA SER A 240 -6.11 -5.17 9.54
C SER A 240 -6.36 -6.65 9.86
N LEU A 241 -5.46 -7.29 10.62
CA LEU A 241 -5.67 -8.66 11.09
C LEU A 241 -6.84 -8.75 12.06
N THR A 242 -6.96 -7.83 13.03
CA THR A 242 -8.09 -7.76 13.95
C THR A 242 -9.41 -7.54 13.22
N MET A 243 -9.42 -6.66 12.21
CA MET A 243 -10.60 -6.43 11.36
C MET A 243 -11.00 -7.69 10.57
N LEU A 244 -10.03 -8.42 10.03
CA LEU A 244 -10.29 -9.69 9.35
C LEU A 244 -10.77 -10.78 10.30
N GLU A 245 -10.26 -10.85 11.53
CA GLU A 245 -10.74 -11.79 12.55
C GLU A 245 -12.19 -11.52 12.95
N ALA A 246 -12.60 -10.26 13.04
CA ALA A 246 -13.99 -9.88 13.30
C ALA A 246 -14.95 -10.20 12.14
N GLY A 247 -14.41 -10.26 10.92
CA GLY A 247 -15.20 -10.38 9.69
C GLY A 247 -15.57 -9.02 9.10
N ASN A 248 -16.02 -9.04 7.84
CA ASN A 248 -16.36 -7.83 7.09
C ASN A 248 -17.50 -8.16 6.10
N SER A 249 -18.69 -8.42 6.63
CA SER A 249 -19.88 -8.79 5.85
C SER A 249 -21.16 -8.24 6.48
N ALA A 250 -22.09 -7.82 5.62
CA ALA A 250 -23.43 -7.37 5.99
C ALA A 250 -24.49 -8.03 5.09
N ALA A 251 -25.76 -7.63 5.27
CA ALA A 251 -26.87 -8.06 4.43
C ALA A 251 -26.91 -7.22 3.14
N VAL A 252 -26.82 -7.85 1.99
CA VAL A 252 -26.84 -7.16 0.69
C VAL A 252 -28.22 -6.60 0.33
N GLU A 253 -29.27 -7.13 0.95
CA GLU A 253 -30.67 -6.73 0.70
C GLU A 253 -30.89 -5.24 1.01
N LEU A 254 -30.27 -4.72 2.06
CA LEU A 254 -30.35 -3.30 2.43
C LEU A 254 -29.66 -2.41 1.38
N PHE A 255 -28.52 -2.84 0.85
CA PHE A 255 -27.84 -2.17 -0.26
C PHE A 255 -28.75 -2.09 -1.49
N VAL A 256 -29.33 -3.23 -1.88
CA VAL A 256 -30.24 -3.30 -3.04
C VAL A 256 -31.47 -2.45 -2.85
N ALA A 257 -32.13 -2.52 -1.69
CA ALA A 257 -33.30 -1.72 -1.37
C ALA A 257 -33.01 -0.22 -1.39
N THR A 258 -31.83 0.19 -0.90
CA THR A 258 -31.44 1.59 -0.82
C THR A 258 -31.03 2.16 -2.17
N LEU A 259 -30.31 1.42 -2.98
CA LEU A 259 -29.69 1.91 -4.20
C LEU A 259 -30.40 1.48 -5.49
N GLY A 260 -31.32 0.53 -5.43
CA GLY A 260 -32.11 0.06 -6.58
C GLY A 260 -31.30 -0.75 -7.61
N PHE A 261 -30.18 -1.35 -7.20
CA PHE A 261 -29.44 -2.30 -8.04
C PHE A 261 -28.74 -3.36 -7.18
N ALA A 262 -28.48 -4.52 -7.77
CA ALA A 262 -27.74 -5.59 -7.12
C ALA A 262 -26.26 -5.53 -7.53
N PRO A 263 -25.33 -5.58 -6.57
CA PRO A 263 -23.90 -5.68 -6.88
C PRO A 263 -23.59 -7.04 -7.50
N GLN A 264 -22.52 -7.11 -8.30
CA GLN A 264 -22.11 -8.32 -8.98
C GLN A 264 -21.21 -9.19 -8.12
N PRO A 265 -21.25 -10.52 -8.29
CA PRO A 265 -20.22 -11.39 -7.76
C PRO A 265 -18.81 -10.93 -8.21
N VAL A 266 -17.85 -10.88 -7.27
CA VAL A 266 -16.49 -10.42 -7.56
C VAL A 266 -15.84 -11.17 -8.72
N ALA A 267 -16.10 -12.47 -8.84
CA ALA A 267 -15.57 -13.27 -9.96
C ALA A 267 -16.08 -12.76 -11.32
N GLN A 268 -17.34 -12.33 -11.40
CA GLN A 268 -17.92 -11.77 -12.64
C GLN A 268 -17.37 -10.38 -12.94
N ALA A 269 -17.25 -9.54 -11.92
CA ALA A 269 -16.67 -8.19 -12.07
C ALA A 269 -15.22 -8.26 -12.57
N LEU A 270 -14.39 -9.14 -11.99
CA LEU A 270 -13.01 -9.36 -12.43
C LEU A 270 -12.92 -9.94 -13.85
N ALA A 271 -13.88 -10.77 -14.27
CA ALA A 271 -13.88 -11.33 -15.63
C ALA A 271 -14.06 -10.27 -16.72
N ARG A 272 -14.64 -9.11 -16.42
CA ARG A 272 -14.74 -7.97 -17.35
C ARG A 272 -13.37 -7.34 -17.68
N TYR A 273 -12.43 -7.45 -16.75
CA TYR A 273 -11.08 -6.91 -16.86
C TYR A 273 -10.05 -8.03 -16.63
N PRO A 274 -9.82 -8.90 -17.62
CA PRO A 274 -8.89 -10.01 -17.49
C PRO A 274 -7.52 -9.57 -16.98
N ALA A 275 -6.88 -10.38 -16.14
CA ALA A 275 -5.56 -10.09 -15.64
C ALA A 275 -4.55 -9.99 -16.79
N THR A 276 -3.71 -8.97 -16.72
CA THR A 276 -2.61 -8.77 -17.65
C THR A 276 -1.35 -9.47 -17.15
N GLN A 277 -0.34 -9.60 -18.01
CA GLN A 277 0.98 -10.07 -17.57
C GLN A 277 1.57 -9.19 -16.49
N SER A 278 1.33 -7.86 -16.55
CA SER A 278 1.79 -6.91 -15.55
C SER A 278 1.15 -7.17 -14.17
N ASP A 279 -0.14 -7.49 -14.11
CA ASP A 279 -0.82 -7.84 -12.86
C ASP A 279 -0.19 -9.08 -12.21
N THR A 280 0.06 -10.12 -13.01
CA THR A 280 0.68 -11.37 -12.53
C THR A 280 2.13 -11.17 -12.11
N LEU A 281 2.89 -10.37 -12.86
CA LEU A 281 4.28 -10.05 -12.53
C LEU A 281 4.36 -9.25 -11.21
N ALA A 282 3.54 -8.21 -11.06
CA ALA A 282 3.46 -7.43 -9.85
C ALA A 282 3.09 -8.29 -8.63
N ALA A 283 2.12 -9.19 -8.79
CA ALA A 283 1.72 -10.13 -7.74
C ALA A 283 2.86 -11.08 -7.32
N ARG A 284 3.70 -11.53 -8.26
CA ARG A 284 4.87 -12.40 -7.99
C ARG A 284 6.01 -11.63 -7.31
N LEU A 285 6.23 -10.38 -7.71
CA LEU A 285 7.34 -9.58 -7.18
C LEU A 285 7.05 -9.05 -5.76
N LEU A 286 5.79 -8.78 -5.43
CA LEU A 286 5.43 -8.20 -4.14
C LEU A 286 5.93 -9.02 -2.93
N PRO A 287 5.76 -10.35 -2.84
CA PRO A 287 6.29 -11.13 -1.73
C PRO A 287 7.82 -11.32 -1.79
N LEU A 288 8.44 -11.15 -2.97
CA LEU A 288 9.88 -11.29 -3.15
C LEU A 288 10.64 -10.02 -2.75
N ALA A 289 10.06 -8.84 -2.93
CA ALA A 289 10.73 -7.56 -2.69
C ALA A 289 11.34 -7.45 -1.27
N PRO A 290 10.63 -7.74 -0.16
CA PRO A 290 11.23 -7.69 1.18
C PRO A 290 12.32 -8.75 1.38
N ALA A 291 12.16 -9.94 0.81
CA ALA A 291 13.16 -11.01 0.91
C ALA A 291 14.45 -10.64 0.17
N LEU A 292 14.36 -10.14 -1.06
CA LEU A 292 15.51 -9.72 -1.85
C LEU A 292 16.24 -8.54 -1.20
N ARG A 293 15.48 -7.57 -0.63
CA ARG A 293 16.06 -6.46 0.12
C ARG A 293 16.81 -6.94 1.37
N SER A 294 16.22 -7.86 2.13
CA SER A 294 16.86 -8.42 3.33
C SER A 294 18.12 -9.22 2.99
N LEU A 295 18.10 -10.00 1.91
CA LEU A 295 19.28 -10.71 1.43
C LEU A 295 20.37 -9.73 1.00
N LEU A 296 20.03 -8.68 0.27
CA LEU A 296 20.98 -7.65 -0.13
C LEU A 296 21.56 -6.92 1.10
N ALA A 297 20.73 -6.58 2.08
CA ALA A 297 21.19 -5.98 3.34
C ALA A 297 22.15 -6.93 4.09
N ALA A 298 21.86 -8.23 4.16
CA ALA A 298 22.73 -9.20 4.78
C ALA A 298 24.10 -9.31 4.09
N VAL A 299 24.14 -9.24 2.75
CA VAL A 299 25.40 -9.22 1.99
C VAL A 299 26.24 -7.99 2.35
N TRP A 300 25.63 -6.80 2.38
CA TRP A 300 26.33 -5.57 2.74
C TRP A 300 26.79 -5.54 4.20
N LEU A 301 25.95 -5.98 5.14
CA LEU A 301 26.33 -6.10 6.55
C LEU A 301 27.48 -7.09 6.74
N ALA A 302 27.44 -8.24 6.08
CA ALA A 302 28.51 -9.20 6.13
C ALA A 302 29.81 -8.65 5.52
N GLY A 303 29.72 -7.94 4.37
CA GLY A 303 30.86 -7.26 3.74
C GLY A 303 31.60 -6.30 4.66
N GLY A 304 30.86 -5.60 5.52
CA GLY A 304 31.46 -4.68 6.49
C GLY A 304 31.86 -5.32 7.82
N LEU A 305 31.02 -6.20 8.38
CA LEU A 305 31.28 -6.79 9.70
C LEU A 305 32.41 -7.84 9.69
N VAL A 306 32.49 -8.69 8.66
CA VAL A 306 33.48 -9.73 8.56
C VAL A 306 34.92 -9.18 8.57
N PRO A 307 35.30 -8.19 7.74
CA PRO A 307 36.61 -7.61 7.77
C PRO A 307 36.97 -6.91 9.09
N LEU A 308 35.97 -6.33 9.78
CA LEU A 308 36.25 -5.63 11.05
C LEU A 308 36.37 -6.55 12.26
N LEU A 309 35.56 -7.64 12.30
CA LEU A 309 35.37 -8.41 13.51
C LEU A 309 35.93 -9.83 13.42
N LEU A 310 35.99 -10.44 12.24
CA LEU A 310 36.29 -11.85 12.07
C LEU A 310 37.60 -12.11 11.32
N THR A 311 38.10 -11.18 10.50
CA THR A 311 39.30 -11.34 9.73
C THR A 311 40.45 -10.55 10.37
N PRO A 312 41.64 -11.15 10.55
CA PRO A 312 42.82 -10.40 11.01
C PRO A 312 43.12 -9.22 10.09
N MET A 313 43.31 -8.02 10.66
CA MET A 313 43.59 -6.82 9.90
C MET A 313 44.79 -6.93 8.97
N THR A 314 45.78 -7.72 9.35
CA THR A 314 46.97 -8.01 8.53
C THR A 314 46.62 -8.66 7.19
N GLN A 315 45.60 -9.53 7.14
CA GLN A 315 45.17 -10.14 5.90
C GLN A 315 44.39 -9.11 5.03
N ASN A 316 43.53 -8.28 5.65
CA ASN A 316 42.78 -7.28 4.95
C ASN A 316 43.65 -6.23 4.26
N ILE A 317 44.76 -5.81 4.87
CA ILE A 317 45.66 -4.79 4.31
C ILE A 317 46.63 -5.33 3.25
N GLN A 318 46.87 -6.65 3.15
CA GLN A 318 47.81 -7.21 2.16
C GLN A 318 47.42 -6.87 0.70
N LEU A 319 46.15 -6.88 0.39
CA LEU A 319 45.67 -6.53 -0.94
C LEU A 319 45.88 -5.03 -1.24
N LEU A 320 45.72 -4.16 -0.24
CA LEU A 320 45.90 -2.71 -0.38
C LEU A 320 47.39 -2.31 -0.55
N ALA A 321 48.30 -3.18 -0.16
CA ALA A 321 49.75 -2.96 -0.41
C ALA A 321 50.05 -2.86 -1.92
N ARG A 322 49.28 -3.51 -2.79
CA ARG A 322 49.38 -3.38 -4.26
C ARG A 322 48.98 -2.01 -4.77
N LEU A 323 48.21 -1.23 -4.00
CA LEU A 323 47.86 0.17 -4.28
C LEU A 323 48.87 1.14 -3.67
N GLY A 324 49.97 0.66 -3.10
CA GLY A 324 50.94 1.46 -2.36
C GLY A 324 50.42 1.95 -0.99
N LEU A 325 49.33 1.43 -0.50
CA LEU A 325 48.77 1.77 0.79
C LEU A 325 49.34 0.81 1.87
N ALA A 326 49.93 1.40 2.92
CA ALA A 326 50.54 0.66 4.03
C ALA A 326 50.26 1.28 5.38
N GLY A 327 50.50 0.59 6.46
CA GLY A 327 50.36 1.09 7.82
C GLY A 327 48.94 1.64 8.12
N ASN A 328 48.88 2.80 8.78
CA ASN A 328 47.62 3.43 9.19
C ASN A 328 46.70 3.82 8.01
N GLY A 329 47.27 4.11 6.84
CA GLY A 329 46.50 4.41 5.64
C GLY A 329 45.69 3.23 5.14
N ALA A 330 46.33 2.02 5.10
CA ALA A 330 45.64 0.79 4.72
C ALA A 330 44.56 0.41 5.74
N VAL A 331 44.85 0.51 7.04
CA VAL A 331 43.87 0.25 8.11
C VAL A 331 42.67 1.21 7.99
N GLY A 332 42.93 2.52 7.76
CA GLY A 332 41.88 3.52 7.56
C GLY A 332 40.98 3.20 6.36
N THR A 333 41.59 2.76 5.24
CA THR A 333 40.83 2.39 4.02
C THR A 333 39.92 1.20 4.25
N VAL A 334 40.44 0.11 4.88
CA VAL A 334 39.62 -1.05 5.23
C VAL A 334 38.47 -0.67 6.14
N SER A 335 38.76 0.11 7.20
CA SER A 335 37.74 0.54 8.16
C SER A 335 36.67 1.43 7.51
N ALA A 336 37.06 2.37 6.68
CA ALA A 336 36.12 3.26 5.96
C ALA A 336 35.23 2.47 4.99
N GLY A 337 35.81 1.54 4.22
CA GLY A 337 35.05 0.65 3.33
C GLY A 337 34.04 -0.21 4.10
N SER A 338 34.50 -0.85 5.18
CA SER A 338 33.63 -1.68 6.02
C SER A 338 32.49 -0.87 6.67
N LEU A 339 32.75 0.35 7.12
CA LEU A 339 31.70 1.23 7.67
C LEU A 339 30.70 1.67 6.59
N ALA A 340 31.17 1.93 5.35
CA ALA A 340 30.30 2.23 4.23
C ALA A 340 29.37 1.04 3.89
N ASP A 341 29.91 -0.18 3.90
CA ASP A 341 29.13 -1.41 3.68
C ASP A 341 28.06 -1.58 4.75
N ILE A 342 28.41 -1.41 6.03
CA ILE A 342 27.45 -1.46 7.16
C ILE A 342 26.38 -0.39 6.99
N ALA A 343 26.77 0.85 6.63
CA ALA A 343 25.83 1.93 6.45
C ALA A 343 24.81 1.65 5.33
N ILE A 344 25.25 1.07 4.20
CA ILE A 344 24.35 0.63 3.12
C ILE A 344 23.42 -0.47 3.60
N GLY A 345 23.96 -1.48 4.30
CA GLY A 345 23.15 -2.59 4.85
C GLY A 345 22.06 -2.10 5.80
N LEU A 346 22.38 -1.20 6.71
CA LEU A 346 21.42 -0.58 7.62
C LEU A 346 20.42 0.31 6.87
N ALA A 347 20.88 1.10 5.91
CA ALA A 347 20.02 1.95 5.09
C ALA A 347 18.98 1.13 4.28
N LEU A 348 19.37 -0.07 3.79
CA LEU A 348 18.45 -1.02 3.17
C LEU A 348 17.39 -1.51 4.15
N LEU A 349 17.76 -1.87 5.38
CA LEU A 349 16.82 -2.30 6.42
C LEU A 349 15.89 -1.16 6.86
N LEU A 350 16.38 0.08 6.89
CA LEU A 350 15.61 1.28 7.20
C LEU A 350 14.79 1.81 6.01
N HIS A 351 14.74 1.08 4.89
CA HIS A 351 13.97 1.43 3.69
C HIS A 351 14.35 2.78 3.06
N TRP A 352 15.63 3.18 3.18
CA TRP A 352 16.11 4.37 2.47
C TRP A 352 16.18 4.09 0.96
N ARG A 353 15.38 4.80 0.18
CA ARG A 353 15.15 4.57 -1.27
C ARG A 353 16.41 4.56 -2.14
N TRP A 354 17.46 5.26 -1.72
CA TRP A 354 18.72 5.37 -2.48
C TRP A 354 19.77 4.34 -2.06
N ALA A 355 19.50 3.54 -1.01
CA ALA A 355 20.48 2.63 -0.45
C ALA A 355 20.96 1.57 -1.46
N ALA A 356 20.03 0.98 -2.23
CA ALA A 356 20.38 0.00 -3.25
C ALA A 356 21.24 0.61 -4.36
N LEU A 357 20.94 1.85 -4.80
CA LEU A 357 21.70 2.55 -5.82
C LEU A 357 23.08 2.97 -5.29
N ALA A 358 23.19 3.43 -4.05
CA ALA A 358 24.47 3.67 -3.39
C ALA A 358 25.35 2.40 -3.36
N GLY A 359 24.71 1.23 -3.12
CA GLY A 359 25.33 -0.06 -3.21
C GLY A 359 25.86 -0.39 -4.62
N VAL A 360 25.10 -0.07 -5.68
CA VAL A 360 25.57 -0.20 -7.07
C VAL A 360 26.85 0.61 -7.30
N VAL A 361 26.86 1.87 -6.88
CA VAL A 361 28.02 2.75 -7.05
C VAL A 361 29.24 2.20 -6.30
N LEU A 362 29.07 1.89 -5.02
CA LEU A 362 30.20 1.40 -4.18
C LEU A 362 30.74 0.06 -4.68
N MET A 363 29.87 -0.90 -5.02
CA MET A 363 30.28 -2.19 -5.58
C MET A 363 31.01 -2.03 -6.92
N SER A 364 30.56 -1.11 -7.77
CA SER A 364 31.24 -0.84 -9.04
C SER A 364 32.63 -0.28 -8.81
N VAL A 365 32.81 0.65 -7.85
CA VAL A 365 34.13 1.19 -7.48
C VAL A 365 35.03 0.08 -6.96
N TYR A 366 34.56 -0.77 -6.05
CA TYR A 366 35.34 -1.92 -5.54
C TYR A 366 35.75 -2.86 -6.67
N SER A 367 34.81 -3.20 -7.57
CA SER A 367 35.07 -4.12 -8.68
C SER A 367 36.12 -3.54 -9.65
N LEU A 368 36.05 -2.24 -9.98
CA LEU A 368 37.04 -1.58 -10.84
C LEU A 368 38.42 -1.52 -10.21
N ILE A 369 38.49 -1.21 -8.92
CA ILE A 369 39.77 -1.20 -8.18
C ILE A 369 40.36 -2.61 -8.19
N LEU A 370 39.60 -3.63 -7.79
CA LEU A 370 40.08 -5.03 -7.75
C LEU A 370 40.50 -5.55 -9.13
N PHE A 371 39.74 -5.18 -10.18
CA PHE A 371 40.12 -5.53 -11.55
C PHE A 371 41.47 -4.92 -11.95
N ALA A 372 41.76 -3.69 -11.53
CA ALA A 372 43.00 -3.00 -11.87
C ALA A 372 44.23 -3.56 -11.13
N ILE A 373 44.06 -3.94 -9.84
CA ILE A 373 45.21 -4.35 -8.97
C ILE A 373 45.38 -5.85 -8.80
N ALA A 374 44.35 -6.61 -9.05
CA ALA A 374 44.31 -8.05 -8.82
C ALA A 374 43.46 -8.77 -9.88
N PRO A 375 43.79 -8.62 -11.20
CA PRO A 375 42.99 -9.22 -12.28
C PRO A 375 42.93 -10.75 -12.19
N GLU A 376 43.87 -11.38 -11.51
CA GLU A 376 43.86 -12.82 -11.22
C GLU A 376 42.62 -13.26 -10.41
N LEU A 377 41.98 -12.37 -9.70
CA LEU A 377 40.72 -12.67 -8.99
C LEU A 377 39.54 -12.98 -9.94
N LEU A 378 39.65 -12.69 -11.23
CA LEU A 378 38.69 -13.16 -12.23
C LEU A 378 38.74 -14.69 -12.40
N ALA A 379 39.93 -15.30 -12.23
CA ALA A 379 40.14 -16.74 -12.30
C ALA A 379 40.08 -17.42 -10.93
N ASP A 380 39.66 -16.68 -9.88
CA ASP A 380 39.49 -17.24 -8.55
C ASP A 380 38.43 -18.36 -8.55
N PRO A 381 38.72 -19.56 -8.07
CA PRO A 381 37.81 -20.71 -8.11
C PRO A 381 36.49 -20.44 -7.34
N PHE A 382 36.50 -19.53 -6.37
CA PHE A 382 35.30 -19.09 -5.65
C PHE A 382 34.60 -17.88 -6.28
N GLY A 383 35.14 -17.33 -7.38
CA GLY A 383 34.54 -16.26 -8.16
C GLY A 383 34.39 -14.95 -7.38
N ALA A 384 35.37 -14.58 -6.57
CA ALA A 384 35.30 -13.43 -5.67
C ALA A 384 34.87 -12.14 -6.40
N LEU A 385 35.49 -11.83 -7.57
CA LEU A 385 35.14 -10.63 -8.36
C LEU A 385 33.88 -10.86 -9.21
N VAL A 386 33.69 -12.06 -9.76
CA VAL A 386 32.55 -12.39 -10.62
C VAL A 386 31.21 -12.33 -9.86
N LYS A 387 31.19 -12.70 -8.58
CA LYS A 387 29.98 -12.61 -7.72
C LYS A 387 29.48 -11.19 -7.52
N ASN A 388 30.33 -10.18 -7.65
CA ASN A 388 29.91 -8.78 -7.58
C ASN A 388 28.87 -8.43 -8.67
N LEU A 389 28.92 -9.09 -9.85
CA LEU A 389 27.92 -8.90 -10.89
C LEU A 389 26.52 -9.33 -10.42
N ALA A 390 26.43 -10.42 -9.65
CA ALA A 390 25.15 -10.86 -9.08
C ALA A 390 24.63 -9.87 -8.03
N VAL A 391 25.52 -9.31 -7.21
CA VAL A 391 25.14 -8.28 -6.20
C VAL A 391 24.70 -6.99 -6.88
N LEU A 392 25.37 -6.57 -7.97
CA LEU A 392 24.95 -5.43 -8.78
C LEU A 392 23.55 -5.66 -9.39
N GLY A 393 23.32 -6.84 -9.99
CA GLY A 393 22.00 -7.19 -10.54
C GLY A 393 20.91 -7.20 -9.48
N LEU A 394 21.19 -7.77 -8.29
CA LEU A 394 20.25 -7.76 -7.17
C LEU A 394 19.97 -6.34 -6.67
N SER A 395 21.00 -5.49 -6.57
CA SER A 395 20.84 -4.08 -6.14
C SER A 395 19.96 -3.29 -7.12
N LEU A 396 20.16 -3.46 -8.44
CA LEU A 396 19.32 -2.84 -9.46
C LEU A 396 17.88 -3.35 -9.40
N ALA A 397 17.68 -4.67 -9.19
CA ALA A 397 16.36 -5.25 -9.05
C ALA A 397 15.63 -4.72 -7.80
N VAL A 398 16.30 -4.64 -6.66
CA VAL A 398 15.74 -4.06 -5.42
C VAL A 398 15.36 -2.60 -5.64
N HIS A 399 16.24 -1.80 -6.26
CA HIS A 399 15.96 -0.39 -6.57
C HIS A 399 14.72 -0.23 -7.48
N ALA A 400 14.63 -1.06 -8.53
CA ALA A 400 13.50 -1.01 -9.46
C ALA A 400 12.14 -1.40 -8.83
N MET A 401 12.17 -2.19 -7.76
CA MET A 401 10.95 -2.59 -7.00
C MET A 401 10.55 -1.55 -5.94
N GLU A 402 11.35 -0.53 -5.68
CA GLU A 402 11.00 0.52 -4.73
C GLU A 402 9.90 1.41 -5.30
N LYS A 403 8.85 1.62 -4.51
CA LYS A 403 7.79 2.56 -4.92
C LYS A 403 8.39 3.97 -4.98
N PRO A 404 8.11 4.76 -6.04
CA PRO A 404 8.36 6.20 -5.98
C PRO A 404 7.60 6.77 -4.77
N ASN A 405 8.25 7.61 -3.96
CA ASN A 405 7.54 8.28 -2.88
C ASN A 405 6.41 9.11 -3.50
N ALA A 406 5.15 8.72 -3.18
CA ALA A 406 3.97 9.50 -3.47
C ALA A 406 3.85 10.70 -2.50
#